data_36126fa223c98b56cb85051fcbbc912a
#
_entry.id   36126fa223c98b56cb85051fcbbc912a
#
_cell.length_a   1.000
_cell.length_b   1.000
_cell.length_c   1.000
_cell.angle_alpha   90.00
_cell.angle_beta   90.00
_cell.angle_gamma   90.00
#
_symmetry.space_group_name_H-M   'P 1'
#
loop_
_entity.id
_entity.type
_entity.pdbx_description
1 polymer ?
#
loop_
_entity_poly.entity_id
_entity_poly.type
_entity_poly.pdbx_seq_one_letter_code
_entity_poly.pdbx_strand_id
1 'polypeptide(L)'
;MIQDSNAQAGVLVLFGGDSFQLDPTVPTYIHSEITPDNTEQILRRYPTNWTIEILNGENREKVSLTKEALHSDKWDFIYIKPVSWEDNYQDMRTLIEVIRKLRAPDGCPWDRAQTHKTLAPYLVEETYEVLEEIENNDSKGMQEELGDILLQVVLHSDIAQESSEFDIYDVIDSLIQKLVFRHPHVFGNENAKTPSDVEEKWEAIKSRERQGASIMEGLPRELPALLYAQRIQSRASNVGFDWKTVTGVLDKLLEEVEEYKQATSDEDKSKEFGDIIFTLVNLGRHLNIDVENSLRSANNRFSERFKLMEDLLERDGLSIHDTDGQKLEEYWEMSKDILSKS
;
A
#
# COMPACT_ATOMS: atom_id res chain seq x y z
N MET A 1 18.16 31.96 -30.61
CA MET A 1 19.20 31.07 -30.03
C MET A 1 19.81 31.83 -28.84
N ILE A 2 19.39 31.56 -27.66
CA ILE A 2 20.00 32.13 -26.44
C ILE A 2 21.20 31.22 -26.14
N GLN A 3 22.40 31.68 -26.49
CA GLN A 3 23.63 31.04 -26.03
C GLN A 3 23.96 31.57 -24.67
N ASP A 4 23.54 30.85 -23.64
CA ASP A 4 24.08 31.03 -22.30
C ASP A 4 25.23 30.04 -22.14
N SER A 5 26.44 30.55 -22.02
CA SER A 5 27.71 29.80 -22.00
C SER A 5 27.90 28.92 -20.77
N ASN A 6 26.86 28.77 -19.93
CA ASN A 6 26.79 27.90 -18.76
C ASN A 6 25.56 26.97 -18.74
N ALA A 7 24.85 26.82 -19.86
CA ALA A 7 23.72 25.93 -19.92
C ALA A 7 24.18 24.48 -20.05
N GLN A 8 24.26 23.78 -18.94
CA GLN A 8 24.05 22.34 -18.94
C GLN A 8 22.66 22.08 -19.50
N ALA A 9 22.51 21.07 -20.35
CA ALA A 9 21.34 20.78 -21.16
C ALA A 9 20.01 21.07 -20.41
N GLY A 10 19.34 22.19 -20.79
CA GLY A 10 18.04 22.53 -20.26
C GLY A 10 16.94 21.75 -20.96
N VAL A 11 15.93 21.34 -20.25
CA VAL A 11 14.71 20.74 -20.80
C VAL A 11 13.74 21.88 -21.11
N LEU A 12 13.38 22.04 -22.40
CA LEU A 12 12.31 22.94 -22.81
C LEU A 12 10.98 22.18 -22.67
N VAL A 13 10.13 22.63 -21.77
CA VAL A 13 8.81 22.05 -21.58
C VAL A 13 7.80 22.91 -22.33
N LEU A 14 7.16 22.35 -23.37
CA LEU A 14 6.07 22.96 -24.10
C LEU A 14 4.75 22.50 -23.52
N PHE A 15 3.98 23.42 -22.95
CA PHE A 15 2.65 23.13 -22.44
C PHE A 15 1.60 23.35 -23.54
N GLY A 16 1.29 22.29 -24.24
CA GLY A 16 0.25 22.30 -25.27
C GLY A 16 -0.34 20.88 -25.34
N GLY A 17 -1.29 20.55 -24.43
CA GLY A 17 -1.92 19.24 -24.39
C GLY A 17 -2.03 18.67 -22.99
N ASP A 18 -2.75 17.56 -22.84
CA ASP A 18 -3.24 17.01 -21.59
C ASP A 18 -2.22 16.29 -20.70
N SER A 19 -0.94 16.21 -21.06
CA SER A 19 0.08 15.59 -20.21
C SER A 19 1.48 16.16 -20.44
N PHE A 20 2.16 16.55 -19.38
CA PHE A 20 3.58 16.84 -19.39
C PHE A 20 4.28 16.15 -18.22
N GLN A 21 5.54 15.79 -18.42
CA GLN A 21 6.40 15.31 -17.32
C GLN A 21 7.35 16.44 -16.92
N LEU A 22 7.25 16.85 -15.65
CA LEU A 22 8.12 17.84 -15.07
C LEU A 22 9.20 17.16 -14.23
N ASP A 23 10.45 17.36 -14.58
CA ASP A 23 11.59 16.93 -13.77
C ASP A 23 12.20 18.15 -13.07
N PRO A 24 11.95 18.34 -11.77
CA PRO A 24 12.44 19.50 -11.05
C PRO A 24 13.96 19.50 -10.85
N THR A 25 14.66 18.40 -11.13
CA THR A 25 16.12 18.29 -10.99
C THR A 25 16.89 18.81 -12.19
N VAL A 26 16.19 19.18 -13.27
CA VAL A 26 16.78 19.79 -14.47
C VAL A 26 16.30 21.21 -14.68
N PRO A 27 17.13 22.09 -15.32
CA PRO A 27 16.69 23.42 -15.69
C PRO A 27 15.45 23.37 -16.58
N THR A 28 14.39 24.10 -16.23
CA THR A 28 13.12 24.06 -16.97
C THR A 28 12.80 25.45 -17.54
N TYR A 29 12.51 25.48 -18.85
CA TYR A 29 11.99 26.66 -19.53
C TYR A 29 10.55 26.44 -19.96
N ILE A 30 9.68 27.38 -19.63
CA ILE A 30 8.28 27.34 -20.01
C ILE A 30 8.03 28.43 -21.05
N HIS A 31 7.46 28.07 -22.18
CA HIS A 31 7.23 28.94 -23.33
C HIS A 31 5.81 28.91 -23.85
N SER A 32 4.81 28.66 -23.10
CA SER A 32 3.43 28.73 -23.59
C SER A 32 2.45 28.94 -22.44
N GLU A 33 1.20 29.24 -22.76
CA GLU A 33 0.14 29.35 -21.77
C GLU A 33 0.12 28.14 -20.85
N ILE A 34 0.09 28.42 -19.55
CA ILE A 34 0.03 27.41 -18.50
C ILE A 34 -1.42 27.20 -18.12
N THR A 35 -1.94 26.00 -18.29
CA THR A 35 -3.29 25.65 -17.84
C THR A 35 -3.38 25.62 -16.31
N PRO A 36 -4.58 25.75 -15.70
CA PRO A 36 -4.73 25.60 -14.24
C PRO A 36 -4.18 24.29 -13.69
N ASP A 37 -4.39 23.18 -14.41
CA ASP A 37 -3.89 21.85 -13.99
C ASP A 37 -2.37 21.78 -14.02
N ASN A 38 -1.75 22.34 -15.07
CA ASN A 38 -0.29 22.43 -15.18
C ASN A 38 0.30 23.34 -14.09
N THR A 39 -0.40 24.43 -13.75
CA THR A 39 -0.01 25.31 -12.65
C THR A 39 0.07 24.55 -11.34
N GLU A 40 -0.95 23.79 -11.03
CA GLU A 40 -0.99 22.99 -9.80
C GLU A 40 0.13 21.94 -9.75
N GLN A 41 0.41 21.27 -10.87
CA GLN A 41 1.51 20.33 -10.98
C GLN A 41 2.88 21.00 -10.76
N ILE A 42 3.12 22.18 -11.34
CA ILE A 42 4.35 22.93 -11.12
C ILE A 42 4.50 23.28 -9.65
N LEU A 43 3.45 23.87 -9.04
CA LEU A 43 3.50 24.30 -7.64
C LEU A 43 3.71 23.14 -6.66
N ARG A 44 3.23 21.94 -7.00
CA ARG A 44 3.45 20.72 -6.19
C ARG A 44 4.85 20.15 -6.32
N ARG A 45 5.55 20.39 -7.45
CA ARG A 45 6.85 19.76 -7.75
C ARG A 45 8.05 20.58 -7.28
N TYR A 46 7.86 21.84 -6.93
CA TYR A 46 8.93 22.70 -6.46
C TYR A 46 8.68 23.12 -5.00
N PRO A 47 9.75 23.40 -4.23
CA PRO A 47 9.63 23.86 -2.85
C PRO A 47 8.77 25.13 -2.76
N THR A 48 8.08 25.32 -1.66
CA THR A 48 7.31 26.54 -1.38
C THR A 48 8.24 27.76 -1.47
N ASN A 49 7.82 28.80 -2.19
CA ASN A 49 8.58 30.02 -2.46
C ASN A 49 9.86 29.82 -3.28
N TRP A 50 9.93 28.77 -4.11
CA TRP A 50 11.05 28.59 -5.04
C TRP A 50 11.20 29.84 -5.92
N THR A 51 12.43 30.25 -6.22
CA THR A 51 12.69 31.42 -7.05
C THR A 51 12.75 31.04 -8.53
N ILE A 52 11.96 31.72 -9.35
CA ILE A 52 11.95 31.59 -10.81
C ILE A 52 12.44 32.89 -11.45
N GLU A 53 12.87 32.82 -12.69
CA GLU A 53 13.20 33.97 -13.51
C GLU A 53 12.15 34.15 -14.60
N ILE A 54 11.53 35.31 -14.63
CA ILE A 54 10.63 35.74 -15.70
C ILE A 54 11.43 36.49 -16.74
N LEU A 55 11.33 36.04 -18.00
CA LEU A 55 12.05 36.63 -19.14
C LEU A 55 11.04 37.32 -20.07
N ASN A 56 11.27 38.59 -20.36
CA ASN A 56 10.50 39.38 -21.31
C ASN A 56 11.48 40.20 -22.18
N GLY A 57 11.71 39.77 -23.40
CA GLY A 57 12.78 40.29 -24.25
C GLY A 57 14.15 40.12 -23.59
N GLU A 58 14.86 41.24 -23.38
CA GLU A 58 16.17 41.24 -22.69
C GLU A 58 16.07 41.39 -21.16
N ASN A 59 14.86 41.63 -20.65
CA ASN A 59 14.65 41.82 -19.21
C ASN A 59 14.52 40.48 -18.51
N ARG A 60 15.17 40.39 -17.34
CA ARG A 60 15.05 39.24 -16.42
C ARG A 60 14.63 39.72 -15.03
N GLU A 61 13.57 39.16 -14.52
CA GLU A 61 13.06 39.47 -13.19
C GLU A 61 13.01 38.19 -12.35
N LYS A 62 13.52 38.25 -11.12
CA LYS A 62 13.44 37.14 -10.16
C LYS A 62 12.22 37.32 -9.25
N VAL A 63 11.35 36.32 -9.24
CA VAL A 63 10.15 36.32 -8.43
C VAL A 63 9.98 34.98 -7.73
N SER A 64 9.17 34.93 -6.69
CA SER A 64 8.78 33.66 -6.08
C SER A 64 7.83 32.89 -7.01
N LEU A 65 7.98 31.58 -7.04
CA LEU A 65 7.08 30.68 -7.77
C LEU A 65 5.71 30.70 -7.09
N THR A 66 4.77 31.42 -7.70
CA THR A 66 3.38 31.51 -7.25
C THR A 66 2.45 31.32 -8.43
N LYS A 67 1.17 31.08 -8.16
CA LYS A 67 0.14 30.99 -9.19
C LYS A 67 0.06 32.27 -10.01
N GLU A 68 0.15 33.42 -9.36
CA GLU A 68 0.08 34.75 -9.99
C GLU A 68 1.32 34.98 -10.90
N ALA A 69 2.50 34.54 -10.48
CA ALA A 69 3.70 34.64 -11.30
C ALA A 69 3.61 33.79 -12.58
N LEU A 70 3.03 32.59 -12.46
CA LEU A 70 2.85 31.68 -13.61
C LEU A 70 1.79 32.15 -14.61
N HIS A 71 0.80 32.91 -14.17
CA HIS A 71 -0.29 33.45 -15.02
C HIS A 71 -0.13 34.93 -15.38
N SER A 72 1.02 35.53 -15.15
CA SER A 72 1.28 36.92 -15.53
C SER A 72 1.42 37.05 -17.05
N ASP A 73 0.67 37.94 -17.68
CA ASP A 73 0.78 38.25 -19.12
C ASP A 73 2.11 38.95 -19.53
N LYS A 74 3.08 39.00 -18.63
CA LYS A 74 4.31 39.80 -18.76
C LYS A 74 5.55 39.00 -19.11
N TRP A 75 5.41 37.75 -19.58
CA TRP A 75 6.59 36.94 -19.87
C TRP A 75 6.56 36.30 -21.25
N ASP A 76 7.73 36.22 -21.87
CA ASP A 76 7.95 35.40 -23.06
C ASP A 76 8.36 33.96 -22.67
N PHE A 77 9.12 33.86 -21.56
CA PHE A 77 9.60 32.60 -20.99
C PHE A 77 9.64 32.69 -19.46
N ILE A 78 9.40 31.57 -18.81
CA ILE A 78 9.70 31.37 -17.42
C ILE A 78 10.86 30.37 -17.33
N TYR A 79 11.90 30.74 -16.61
CA TYR A 79 12.99 29.83 -16.27
C TYR A 79 12.87 29.41 -14.82
N ILE A 80 12.81 28.12 -14.58
CA ILE A 80 12.81 27.53 -13.25
C ILE A 80 14.15 26.83 -13.09
N LYS A 81 14.96 27.30 -12.13
CA LYS A 81 16.23 26.66 -11.82
C LYS A 81 16.00 25.25 -11.24
N PRO A 82 16.91 24.30 -11.46
CA PRO A 82 16.80 22.99 -10.88
C PRO A 82 16.79 23.04 -9.37
N VAL A 83 16.00 22.15 -8.77
CA VAL A 83 15.99 21.94 -7.32
C VAL A 83 17.11 20.97 -6.99
N SER A 84 17.88 21.27 -5.95
CA SER A 84 18.82 20.29 -5.41
C SER A 84 18.02 19.16 -4.72
N TRP A 85 18.64 18.00 -4.57
CA TRP A 85 17.97 16.88 -3.89
C TRP A 85 17.62 17.24 -2.44
N GLU A 86 18.42 18.07 -1.77
CA GLU A 86 18.17 18.51 -0.39
C GLU A 86 16.90 19.38 -0.25
N ASP A 87 16.46 20.00 -1.34
CA ASP A 87 15.31 20.90 -1.36
C ASP A 87 14.06 20.28 -2.03
N ASN A 88 14.18 19.09 -2.63
CA ASN A 88 13.10 18.42 -3.39
C ASN A 88 12.54 17.21 -2.65
N TYR A 89 11.65 17.44 -1.70
CA TYR A 89 11.03 16.39 -0.89
C TYR A 89 9.87 15.62 -1.57
N GLN A 90 9.64 15.83 -2.86
CA GLN A 90 8.55 15.16 -3.60
C GLN A 90 9.07 14.27 -4.75
N ASP A 91 10.35 13.93 -4.73
CA ASP A 91 10.97 13.13 -5.76
C ASP A 91 11.53 11.82 -5.21
N MET A 92 11.24 10.70 -5.89
CA MET A 92 11.74 9.38 -5.50
C MET A 92 13.27 9.33 -5.46
N ARG A 93 13.95 10.06 -6.35
CA ARG A 93 15.43 10.13 -6.36
C ARG A 93 15.96 10.80 -5.10
N THR A 94 15.27 11.84 -4.64
CA THR A 94 15.59 12.50 -3.36
C THR A 94 15.46 11.52 -2.20
N LEU A 95 14.38 10.73 -2.15
CA LEU A 95 14.21 9.72 -1.11
C LEU A 95 15.36 8.70 -1.14
N ILE A 96 15.73 8.22 -2.32
CA ILE A 96 16.86 7.28 -2.48
C ILE A 96 18.15 7.89 -1.95
N GLU A 97 18.46 9.15 -2.30
CA GLU A 97 19.68 9.83 -1.83
C GLU A 97 19.65 10.09 -0.32
N VAL A 98 18.50 10.40 0.26
CA VAL A 98 18.34 10.52 1.73
C VAL A 98 18.68 9.20 2.41
N ILE A 99 18.13 8.09 1.94
CA ILE A 99 18.40 6.76 2.51
C ILE A 99 19.89 6.40 2.37
N ARG A 100 20.48 6.60 1.19
CA ARG A 100 21.93 6.40 0.99
C ARG A 100 22.78 7.20 1.96
N LYS A 101 22.37 8.45 2.21
CA LYS A 101 23.08 9.30 3.18
C LYS A 101 22.91 8.81 4.62
N LEU A 102 21.73 8.35 5.00
CA LEU A 102 21.50 7.74 6.33
C LEU A 102 22.38 6.50 6.52
N ARG A 103 22.58 5.69 5.48
CA ARG A 103 23.39 4.48 5.52
C ARG A 103 24.87 4.67 5.19
N ALA A 104 25.30 5.89 4.79
CA ALA A 104 26.69 6.22 4.53
C ALA A 104 27.58 6.01 5.78
N PRO A 105 28.92 5.86 5.63
CA PRO A 105 29.84 5.65 6.76
C PRO A 105 29.76 6.71 7.86
N ASP A 106 29.40 7.93 7.50
CA ASP A 106 29.19 9.08 8.38
C ASP A 106 27.69 9.34 8.68
N GLY A 107 26.80 8.46 8.23
CA GLY A 107 25.37 8.57 8.43
C GLY A 107 24.87 8.05 9.78
N CYS A 108 23.62 7.66 9.85
CA CYS A 108 22.96 7.20 11.06
C CYS A 108 23.46 5.79 11.48
N PRO A 109 23.99 5.62 12.70
CA PRO A 109 24.46 4.31 13.15
C PRO A 109 23.37 3.24 13.21
N TRP A 110 22.12 3.64 13.48
CA TRP A 110 21.00 2.71 13.53
C TRP A 110 20.64 2.18 12.14
N ASP A 111 20.49 3.08 11.15
CA ASP A 111 20.17 2.68 9.77
C ASP A 111 21.27 1.83 9.14
N ARG A 112 22.52 2.12 9.45
CA ARG A 112 23.69 1.33 8.99
C ARG A 112 23.74 -0.08 9.56
N ALA A 113 23.22 -0.27 10.77
CA ALA A 113 23.18 -1.59 11.43
C ALA A 113 22.06 -2.48 10.91
N GLN A 114 21.12 -1.95 10.11
CA GLN A 114 19.98 -2.71 9.62
C GLN A 114 20.39 -3.75 8.55
N THR A 115 19.68 -4.85 8.57
CA THR A 115 19.73 -5.94 7.61
C THR A 115 18.33 -6.32 7.16
N HIS A 116 18.19 -7.09 6.08
CA HIS A 116 16.88 -7.62 5.67
C HIS A 116 16.14 -8.33 6.82
N LYS A 117 16.85 -9.01 7.71
CA LYS A 117 16.26 -9.74 8.84
C LYS A 117 15.79 -8.82 9.97
N THR A 118 16.56 -7.77 10.26
CA THR A 118 16.20 -6.82 11.33
C THR A 118 15.04 -5.92 10.91
N LEU A 119 14.88 -5.66 9.61
CA LEU A 119 13.80 -4.84 9.07
C LEU A 119 12.50 -5.63 8.81
N ALA A 120 12.57 -6.96 8.70
CA ALA A 120 11.38 -7.77 8.41
C ALA A 120 10.21 -7.58 9.40
N PRO A 121 10.42 -7.44 10.74
CA PRO A 121 9.32 -7.12 11.65
C PRO A 121 8.66 -5.78 11.37
N TYR A 122 9.43 -4.75 11.07
CA TYR A 122 8.90 -3.40 10.75
C TYR A 122 8.07 -3.43 9.47
N LEU A 123 8.51 -4.12 8.41
CA LEU A 123 7.72 -4.25 7.18
C LEU A 123 6.33 -4.86 7.44
N VAL A 124 6.24 -5.79 8.40
CA VAL A 124 4.96 -6.39 8.82
C VAL A 124 4.13 -5.38 9.61
N GLU A 125 4.76 -4.64 10.54
CA GLU A 125 4.15 -3.60 11.36
C GLU A 125 3.51 -2.52 10.48
N GLU A 126 4.27 -1.87 9.61
CA GLU A 126 3.79 -0.85 8.67
C GLU A 126 2.63 -1.37 7.78
N THR A 127 2.69 -2.65 7.39
CA THR A 127 1.59 -3.26 6.61
C THR A 127 0.30 -3.31 7.41
N TYR A 128 0.36 -3.61 8.71
CA TYR A 128 -0.83 -3.63 9.57
C TYR A 128 -1.32 -2.23 9.92
N GLU A 129 -0.44 -1.25 10.06
CA GLU A 129 -0.79 0.15 10.29
C GLU A 129 -1.53 0.73 9.09
N VAL A 130 -1.07 0.47 7.84
CA VAL A 130 -1.86 0.81 6.64
C VAL A 130 -3.26 0.18 6.66
N LEU A 131 -3.38 -1.09 7.09
CA LEU A 131 -4.67 -1.77 7.15
C LEU A 131 -5.59 -1.15 8.22
N GLU A 132 -5.05 -0.70 9.34
CA GLU A 132 -5.78 0.01 10.39
C GLU A 132 -6.33 1.34 9.87
N GLU A 133 -5.51 2.12 9.17
CA GLU A 133 -5.92 3.41 8.61
C GLU A 133 -6.98 3.26 7.50
N ILE A 134 -6.91 2.18 6.72
CA ILE A 134 -7.97 1.83 5.75
C ILE A 134 -9.30 1.54 6.47
N GLU A 135 -9.29 0.80 7.58
CA GLU A 135 -10.48 0.50 8.38
C GLU A 135 -11.07 1.76 9.02
N ASN A 136 -10.20 2.65 9.52
CA ASN A 136 -10.58 3.92 10.13
C ASN A 136 -11.04 4.97 9.12
N ASN A 137 -10.86 4.75 7.81
CA ASN A 137 -11.05 5.73 6.74
C ASN A 137 -10.21 7.01 6.97
N ASP A 138 -9.04 6.90 7.63
CA ASP A 138 -8.10 7.99 7.81
C ASP A 138 -7.12 8.07 6.63
N SER A 139 -7.44 8.95 5.68
CA SER A 139 -6.58 9.16 4.51
C SER A 139 -5.23 9.79 4.83
N LYS A 140 -5.14 10.52 5.95
CA LYS A 140 -3.88 11.15 6.37
C LYS A 140 -2.97 10.12 7.04
N GLY A 141 -3.48 9.33 7.97
CA GLY A 141 -2.74 8.21 8.55
C GLY A 141 -2.29 7.23 7.45
N MET A 142 -3.19 6.84 6.54
CA MET A 142 -2.85 5.98 5.41
C MET A 142 -1.73 6.56 4.53
N GLN A 143 -1.63 7.89 4.37
CA GLN A 143 -0.53 8.53 3.65
C GLN A 143 0.79 8.38 4.39
N GLU A 144 0.80 8.51 5.72
CA GLU A 144 1.98 8.34 6.57
C GLU A 144 2.48 6.90 6.49
N GLU A 145 1.63 5.92 6.73
CA GLU A 145 1.99 4.51 6.75
C GLU A 145 2.41 3.95 5.37
N LEU A 146 1.80 4.44 4.28
CA LEU A 146 2.29 4.15 2.92
C LEU A 146 3.69 4.71 2.67
N GLY A 147 4.04 5.83 3.30
CA GLY A 147 5.38 6.39 3.32
C GLY A 147 6.37 5.45 4.00
N ASP A 148 5.99 4.84 5.12
CA ASP A 148 6.84 3.91 5.87
C ASP A 148 7.01 2.57 5.15
N ILE A 149 5.97 2.06 4.48
CA ILE A 149 6.15 0.93 3.52
C ILE A 149 7.15 1.30 2.41
N LEU A 150 7.06 2.50 1.85
CA LEU A 150 7.98 2.95 0.82
C LEU A 150 9.41 3.06 1.36
N LEU A 151 9.59 3.54 2.59
CA LEU A 151 10.86 3.55 3.31
C LEU A 151 11.45 2.13 3.39
N GLN A 152 10.65 1.12 3.78
CA GLN A 152 11.10 -0.27 3.84
C GLN A 152 11.58 -0.77 2.46
N VAL A 153 10.84 -0.45 1.39
CA VAL A 153 11.23 -0.85 0.03
C VAL A 153 12.57 -0.26 -0.37
N VAL A 154 12.80 1.04 -0.10
CA VAL A 154 14.05 1.71 -0.46
C VAL A 154 15.21 1.25 0.43
N LEU A 155 15.01 1.06 1.75
CA LEU A 155 16.02 0.52 2.67
C LEU A 155 16.46 -0.89 2.25
N HIS A 156 15.53 -1.78 1.98
CA HIS A 156 15.84 -3.13 1.51
C HIS A 156 16.63 -3.11 0.19
N SER A 157 16.27 -2.21 -0.73
CA SER A 157 16.97 -2.08 -2.01
C SER A 157 18.40 -1.53 -1.83
N ASP A 158 18.60 -0.58 -0.91
CA ASP A 158 19.92 -0.04 -0.60
C ASP A 158 20.84 -1.09 0.05
N ILE A 159 20.30 -1.90 0.98
CA ILE A 159 21.01 -3.04 1.58
C ILE A 159 21.44 -4.06 0.51
N ALA A 160 20.55 -4.40 -0.41
CA ALA A 160 20.85 -5.32 -1.50
C ALA A 160 21.90 -4.77 -2.46
N GLN A 161 21.87 -3.46 -2.72
CA GLN A 161 22.87 -2.78 -3.54
C GLN A 161 24.27 -2.83 -2.91
N GLU A 162 24.41 -2.73 -1.59
CA GLU A 162 25.69 -2.90 -0.88
C GLU A 162 26.32 -4.28 -1.14
N SER A 163 25.47 -5.32 -1.29
CA SER A 163 25.87 -6.69 -1.60
C SER A 163 25.96 -6.95 -3.12
N SER A 164 25.71 -5.96 -3.97
CA SER A 164 25.68 -6.09 -5.43
C SER A 164 24.66 -7.12 -5.93
N GLU A 165 23.54 -7.31 -5.23
CA GLU A 165 22.47 -8.25 -5.60
C GLU A 165 21.45 -7.59 -6.54
N PHE A 166 20.88 -6.47 -6.14
CA PHE A 166 19.96 -5.62 -6.92
C PHE A 166 19.87 -4.23 -6.30
N ASP A 167 19.31 -3.29 -7.02
CA ASP A 167 18.99 -1.94 -6.54
C ASP A 167 17.49 -1.59 -6.69
N ILE A 168 17.12 -0.39 -6.30
CA ILE A 168 15.73 0.09 -6.41
C ILE A 168 15.24 0.15 -7.87
N TYR A 169 16.13 0.39 -8.83
CA TYR A 169 15.75 0.44 -10.25
C TYR A 169 15.44 -0.95 -10.79
N ASP A 170 16.14 -1.99 -10.33
CA ASP A 170 15.82 -3.39 -10.64
C ASP A 170 14.45 -3.80 -10.09
N VAL A 171 14.11 -3.32 -8.87
CA VAL A 171 12.78 -3.54 -8.26
C VAL A 171 11.70 -2.89 -9.11
N ILE A 172 11.90 -1.64 -9.53
CA ILE A 172 10.96 -0.89 -10.38
C ILE A 172 10.82 -1.55 -11.75
N ASP A 173 11.93 -1.91 -12.40
CA ASP A 173 11.93 -2.55 -13.71
C ASP A 173 11.17 -3.88 -13.68
N SER A 174 11.49 -4.74 -12.71
CA SER A 174 10.80 -6.02 -12.49
C SER A 174 9.29 -5.84 -12.27
N LEU A 175 8.89 -4.82 -11.50
CA LEU A 175 7.47 -4.50 -11.28
C LEU A 175 6.79 -4.04 -12.56
N ILE A 176 7.41 -3.12 -13.32
CA ILE A 176 6.87 -2.59 -14.58
C ILE A 176 6.70 -3.71 -15.60
N GLN A 177 7.73 -4.52 -15.81
CA GLN A 177 7.67 -5.66 -16.74
C GLN A 177 6.52 -6.60 -16.40
N LYS A 178 6.38 -6.95 -15.10
CA LYS A 178 5.30 -7.80 -14.60
C LYS A 178 3.92 -7.18 -14.81
N LEU A 179 3.75 -5.88 -14.55
CA LEU A 179 2.49 -5.17 -14.74
C LEU A 179 2.11 -5.11 -16.23
N VAL A 180 3.03 -4.71 -17.10
CA VAL A 180 2.80 -4.63 -18.54
C VAL A 180 2.45 -6.00 -19.12
N PHE A 181 3.21 -7.04 -18.74
CA PHE A 181 2.97 -8.40 -19.23
C PHE A 181 1.62 -8.98 -18.77
N ARG A 182 1.21 -8.67 -17.54
CA ARG A 182 -0.05 -9.21 -16.97
C ARG A 182 -1.30 -8.41 -17.31
N HIS A 183 -1.16 -7.28 -18.03
CA HIS A 183 -2.28 -6.46 -18.49
C HIS A 183 -2.32 -6.32 -20.03
N PRO A 184 -2.39 -7.44 -20.79
CA PRO A 184 -2.40 -7.38 -22.25
C PRO A 184 -3.69 -6.72 -22.81
N HIS A 185 -4.71 -6.54 -21.98
CA HIS A 185 -5.91 -5.78 -22.31
C HIS A 185 -5.73 -4.26 -22.21
N VAL A 186 -4.64 -3.77 -21.58
CA VAL A 186 -4.30 -2.34 -21.47
C VAL A 186 -3.12 -2.01 -22.39
N PHE A 187 -2.07 -2.83 -22.36
CA PHE A 187 -0.80 -2.58 -23.04
C PHE A 187 -0.63 -3.38 -24.34
N GLY A 188 -1.58 -4.26 -24.69
CA GLY A 188 -1.57 -5.11 -25.87
C GLY A 188 -2.88 -5.03 -26.64
N ASN A 189 -3.24 -6.12 -27.33
CA ASN A 189 -4.40 -6.18 -28.23
C ASN A 189 -5.56 -7.06 -27.68
N GLU A 190 -5.50 -7.50 -26.43
CA GLU A 190 -6.55 -8.28 -25.83
C GLU A 190 -7.67 -7.41 -25.29
N ASN A 191 -8.89 -7.97 -25.18
CA ASN A 191 -10.02 -7.27 -24.60
C ASN A 191 -10.44 -7.92 -23.28
N ALA A 192 -10.62 -7.15 -22.22
CA ALA A 192 -11.33 -7.52 -21.00
C ALA A 192 -12.35 -6.42 -20.70
N LYS A 193 -13.60 -6.80 -20.45
CA LYS A 193 -14.72 -5.84 -20.27
C LYS A 193 -15.18 -5.77 -18.82
N THR A 194 -14.90 -6.78 -18.04
CA THR A 194 -15.33 -6.89 -16.64
C THR A 194 -14.13 -7.18 -15.73
N PRO A 195 -14.20 -6.82 -14.45
CA PRO A 195 -13.18 -7.22 -13.47
C PRO A 195 -12.91 -8.72 -13.45
N SER A 196 -13.97 -9.53 -13.60
CA SER A 196 -13.88 -11.00 -13.64
C SER A 196 -13.05 -11.49 -14.84
N ASP A 197 -13.24 -10.88 -16.04
CA ASP A 197 -12.43 -11.22 -17.23
C ASP A 197 -10.93 -10.95 -16.96
N VAL A 198 -10.63 -9.89 -16.20
CA VAL A 198 -9.26 -9.53 -15.84
C VAL A 198 -8.68 -10.54 -14.86
N GLU A 199 -9.42 -10.93 -13.84
CA GLU A 199 -8.99 -11.90 -12.83
C GLU A 199 -8.69 -13.28 -13.45
N GLU A 200 -9.56 -13.77 -14.31
CA GLU A 200 -9.37 -15.05 -15.02
C GLU A 200 -8.08 -15.01 -15.87
N LYS A 201 -7.88 -13.94 -16.63
CA LYS A 201 -6.69 -13.78 -17.46
C LYS A 201 -5.42 -13.66 -16.63
N TRP A 202 -5.48 -12.91 -15.55
CA TRP A 202 -4.37 -12.74 -14.62
C TRP A 202 -3.91 -14.08 -14.03
N GLU A 203 -4.86 -14.90 -13.55
CA GLU A 203 -4.53 -16.21 -13.01
C GLU A 203 -4.03 -17.18 -14.09
N ALA A 204 -4.58 -17.12 -15.31
CA ALA A 204 -4.10 -17.91 -16.44
C ALA A 204 -2.64 -17.55 -16.80
N ILE A 205 -2.29 -16.27 -16.81
CA ILE A 205 -0.92 -15.79 -17.05
C ILE A 205 0.02 -16.26 -15.93
N LYS A 206 -0.36 -16.07 -14.66
CA LYS A 206 0.43 -16.56 -13.51
C LYS A 206 0.62 -18.08 -13.53
N SER A 207 -0.38 -18.82 -13.95
CA SER A 207 -0.28 -20.28 -14.08
C SER A 207 0.74 -20.69 -15.15
N ARG A 208 0.80 -19.97 -16.28
CA ARG A 208 1.81 -20.19 -17.33
C ARG A 208 3.24 -19.84 -16.87
N GLU A 209 3.39 -18.76 -16.11
CA GLU A 209 4.69 -18.36 -15.53
C GLU A 209 5.30 -19.46 -14.62
N ARG A 210 4.47 -20.26 -13.96
CA ARG A 210 4.89 -21.31 -13.04
C ARG A 210 5.48 -22.56 -13.72
N GLN A 211 5.39 -22.69 -15.05
CA GLN A 211 6.05 -23.72 -15.89
C GLN A 211 6.17 -25.11 -15.24
N GLY A 212 5.06 -25.74 -14.86
CA GLY A 212 5.03 -27.12 -14.33
C GLY A 212 5.27 -27.24 -12.82
N ALA A 213 5.46 -26.15 -12.10
CA ALA A 213 5.44 -26.15 -10.64
C ALA A 213 4.02 -26.41 -10.10
N SER A 214 3.90 -26.90 -8.87
CA SER A 214 2.61 -27.09 -8.21
C SER A 214 1.80 -25.77 -8.17
N ILE A 215 0.51 -25.85 -8.36
CA ILE A 215 -0.37 -24.68 -8.19
C ILE A 215 -0.29 -24.10 -6.78
N MET A 216 0.18 -24.87 -5.80
CA MET A 216 0.35 -24.43 -4.41
C MET A 216 1.71 -23.77 -4.14
N GLU A 217 2.66 -23.81 -5.09
CA GLU A 217 3.97 -23.17 -4.90
C GLU A 217 3.92 -21.66 -5.00
N GLY A 218 4.88 -20.99 -4.31
CA GLY A 218 5.06 -19.54 -4.34
C GLY A 218 4.01 -18.77 -3.51
N LEU A 219 3.36 -19.44 -2.54
CA LEU A 219 2.67 -18.77 -1.45
C LEU A 219 3.58 -18.73 -0.23
N PRO A 220 3.87 -17.56 0.35
CA PRO A 220 4.61 -17.46 1.60
C PRO A 220 3.85 -18.22 2.69
N ARG A 221 4.56 -19.08 3.42
CA ARG A 221 3.97 -19.86 4.53
C ARG A 221 3.74 -19.01 5.77
N GLU A 222 4.40 -17.88 5.82
CA GLU A 222 4.37 -16.89 6.89
C GLU A 222 3.14 -15.96 6.82
N LEU A 223 2.30 -16.08 5.78
CA LEU A 223 1.02 -15.37 5.72
C LEU A 223 0.14 -15.71 6.92
N PRO A 224 -0.69 -14.77 7.40
CA PRO A 224 -1.74 -15.07 8.35
C PRO A 224 -2.55 -16.31 7.93
N ALA A 225 -2.85 -17.18 8.88
CA ALA A 225 -3.35 -18.53 8.57
C ALA A 225 -4.65 -18.53 7.76
N LEU A 226 -5.59 -17.61 8.06
CA LEU A 226 -6.85 -17.51 7.32
C LEU A 226 -6.61 -17.00 5.89
N LEU A 227 -5.74 -16.01 5.73
CA LEU A 227 -5.35 -15.51 4.42
C LEU A 227 -4.66 -16.60 3.60
N TYR A 228 -3.75 -17.37 4.20
CA TYR A 228 -3.10 -18.50 3.54
C TYR A 228 -4.12 -19.55 3.09
N ALA A 229 -5.06 -19.94 3.98
CA ALA A 229 -6.14 -20.88 3.66
C ALA A 229 -6.99 -20.36 2.49
N GLN A 230 -7.40 -19.09 2.52
CA GLN A 230 -8.17 -18.47 1.44
C GLN A 230 -7.42 -18.51 0.09
N ARG A 231 -6.10 -18.25 0.11
CA ARG A 231 -5.26 -18.26 -1.10
C ARG A 231 -5.09 -19.65 -1.70
N ILE A 232 -4.85 -20.70 -0.87
CA ILE A 232 -4.74 -22.07 -1.40
C ILE A 232 -6.07 -22.59 -1.93
N GLN A 233 -7.19 -22.26 -1.28
CA GLN A 233 -8.53 -22.61 -1.74
C GLN A 233 -8.88 -21.90 -3.06
N SER A 234 -8.56 -20.62 -3.21
CA SER A 234 -8.73 -19.90 -4.47
C SER A 234 -7.94 -20.54 -5.62
N ARG A 235 -6.72 -21.01 -5.34
CA ARG A 235 -5.92 -21.71 -6.34
C ARG A 235 -6.53 -23.06 -6.74
N ALA A 236 -7.08 -23.78 -5.77
CA ALA A 236 -7.78 -25.05 -6.03
C ALA A 236 -9.04 -24.81 -6.88
N SER A 237 -9.82 -23.77 -6.56
CA SER A 237 -11.02 -23.43 -7.32
C SER A 237 -10.74 -23.07 -8.79
N ASN A 238 -9.61 -22.38 -9.06
CA ASN A 238 -9.20 -21.99 -10.41
C ASN A 238 -8.89 -23.18 -11.34
N VAL A 239 -8.64 -24.35 -10.79
CA VAL A 239 -8.50 -25.61 -11.57
C VAL A 239 -9.74 -26.51 -11.51
N GLY A 240 -10.85 -25.97 -11.01
CA GLY A 240 -12.12 -26.68 -10.95
C GLY A 240 -12.31 -27.57 -9.71
N PHE A 241 -11.38 -27.52 -8.74
CA PHE A 241 -11.53 -28.23 -7.48
C PHE A 241 -12.22 -27.33 -6.45
N ASP A 242 -13.54 -27.30 -6.50
CA ASP A 242 -14.39 -26.45 -5.67
C ASP A 242 -15.80 -26.99 -5.50
N TRP A 243 -16.50 -26.57 -4.44
CA TRP A 243 -17.94 -26.79 -4.32
C TRP A 243 -18.70 -25.91 -5.32
N LYS A 244 -19.75 -26.48 -5.91
CA LYS A 244 -20.55 -25.73 -6.91
C LYS A 244 -21.45 -24.67 -6.28
N THR A 245 -21.81 -24.83 -5.03
CA THR A 245 -22.77 -23.96 -4.32
C THR A 245 -22.36 -23.73 -2.88
N VAL A 246 -22.78 -22.60 -2.33
CA VAL A 246 -22.64 -22.27 -0.90
C VAL A 246 -23.26 -23.35 -0.01
N THR A 247 -24.35 -23.97 -0.44
CA THR A 247 -24.99 -25.06 0.32
C THR A 247 -24.04 -26.23 0.53
N GLY A 248 -23.28 -26.63 -0.51
CA GLY A 248 -22.31 -27.72 -0.37
C GLY A 248 -21.19 -27.42 0.64
N VAL A 249 -20.78 -26.14 0.75
CA VAL A 249 -19.82 -25.71 1.77
C VAL A 249 -20.44 -25.76 3.17
N LEU A 250 -21.70 -25.33 3.32
CA LEU A 250 -22.41 -25.40 4.59
C LEU A 250 -22.65 -26.84 5.05
N ASP A 251 -23.02 -27.75 4.11
CA ASP A 251 -23.13 -29.17 4.42
C ASP A 251 -21.81 -29.74 4.92
N LYS A 252 -20.67 -29.37 4.30
CA LYS A 252 -19.34 -29.79 4.76
C LYS A 252 -19.00 -29.21 6.14
N LEU A 253 -19.35 -27.94 6.39
CA LEU A 253 -19.16 -27.36 7.72
C LEU A 253 -19.90 -28.14 8.82
N LEU A 254 -21.14 -28.55 8.55
CA LEU A 254 -21.91 -29.38 9.50
C LEU A 254 -21.28 -30.76 9.69
N GLU A 255 -20.72 -31.35 8.63
CA GLU A 255 -19.96 -32.61 8.69
C GLU A 255 -18.75 -32.45 9.62
N GLU A 256 -17.90 -31.45 9.43
CA GLU A 256 -16.72 -31.18 10.27
C GLU A 256 -17.08 -30.95 11.75
N VAL A 257 -18.19 -30.24 12.00
CA VAL A 257 -18.69 -30.05 13.37
C VAL A 257 -19.13 -31.38 14.00
N GLU A 258 -19.70 -32.28 13.23
CA GLU A 258 -20.11 -33.59 13.73
C GLU A 258 -18.89 -34.52 13.96
N GLU A 259 -17.88 -34.48 13.08
CA GLU A 259 -16.61 -35.19 13.25
C GLU A 259 -15.88 -34.71 14.50
N TYR A 260 -15.84 -33.39 14.75
CA TYR A 260 -15.31 -32.84 16.01
C TYR A 260 -16.02 -33.36 17.25
N LYS A 261 -17.36 -33.48 17.23
CA LYS A 261 -18.11 -34.03 18.36
C LYS A 261 -17.82 -35.53 18.61
N GLN A 262 -17.52 -36.27 17.55
CA GLN A 262 -17.24 -37.70 17.62
C GLN A 262 -15.77 -37.99 17.94
N ALA A 263 -14.88 -37.01 17.80
CA ALA A 263 -13.46 -37.14 18.10
C ALA A 263 -13.24 -37.45 19.57
N THR A 264 -12.44 -38.49 19.87
CA THR A 264 -12.23 -38.97 21.23
C THR A 264 -10.89 -38.58 21.82
N SER A 265 -9.89 -38.33 20.96
CA SER A 265 -8.56 -37.83 21.38
C SER A 265 -8.44 -36.32 21.23
N ASP A 266 -7.55 -35.71 22.00
CA ASP A 266 -7.27 -34.27 21.87
C ASP A 266 -6.61 -33.96 20.52
N GLU A 267 -5.83 -34.90 19.95
CA GLU A 267 -5.22 -34.77 18.65
C GLU A 267 -6.28 -34.72 17.53
N ASP A 268 -7.24 -35.67 17.55
CA ASP A 268 -8.36 -35.70 16.60
C ASP A 268 -9.22 -34.43 16.72
N LYS A 269 -9.55 -34.00 17.95
CA LYS A 269 -10.29 -32.76 18.18
C LYS A 269 -9.57 -31.54 17.60
N SER A 270 -8.24 -31.44 17.78
CA SER A 270 -7.45 -30.33 17.23
C SER A 270 -7.47 -30.35 15.71
N LYS A 271 -7.41 -31.52 15.09
CA LYS A 271 -7.48 -31.70 13.65
C LYS A 271 -8.84 -31.23 13.11
N GLU A 272 -9.92 -31.79 13.63
CA GLU A 272 -11.28 -31.47 13.18
C GLU A 272 -11.62 -29.99 13.42
N PHE A 273 -11.10 -29.38 14.49
CA PHE A 273 -11.24 -27.92 14.73
C PHE A 273 -10.52 -27.11 13.64
N GLY A 274 -9.36 -27.57 13.19
CA GLY A 274 -8.66 -26.97 12.04
C GLY A 274 -9.48 -27.07 10.75
N ASP A 275 -10.12 -28.19 10.51
CA ASP A 275 -10.95 -28.46 9.32
C ASP A 275 -12.24 -27.60 9.35
N ILE A 276 -12.83 -27.37 10.51
CA ILE A 276 -13.93 -26.39 10.73
C ILE A 276 -13.50 -24.98 10.29
N ILE A 277 -12.34 -24.50 10.80
CA ILE A 277 -11.84 -23.16 10.45
C ILE A 277 -11.56 -23.08 8.95
N PHE A 278 -10.92 -24.10 8.38
CA PHE A 278 -10.63 -24.15 6.95
C PHE A 278 -11.92 -24.10 6.10
N THR A 279 -12.96 -24.80 6.50
CA THR A 279 -14.27 -24.78 5.83
C THR A 279 -14.99 -23.43 6.01
N LEU A 280 -14.85 -22.75 7.16
CA LEU A 280 -15.34 -21.38 7.35
C LEU A 280 -14.63 -20.38 6.41
N VAL A 281 -13.32 -20.53 6.20
CA VAL A 281 -12.59 -19.73 5.22
C VAL A 281 -13.14 -19.96 3.81
N ASN A 282 -13.48 -21.21 3.46
CA ASN A 282 -14.07 -21.53 2.16
C ASN A 282 -15.46 -20.90 2.00
N LEU A 283 -16.26 -20.92 3.06
CA LEU A 283 -17.56 -20.22 3.07
C LEU A 283 -17.38 -18.72 2.79
N GLY A 284 -16.43 -18.07 3.47
CA GLY A 284 -16.10 -16.67 3.23
C GLY A 284 -15.71 -16.39 1.78
N ARG A 285 -14.88 -17.25 1.18
CA ARG A 285 -14.49 -17.15 -0.23
C ARG A 285 -15.70 -17.25 -1.18
N HIS A 286 -16.61 -18.19 -0.97
CA HIS A 286 -17.84 -18.31 -1.76
C HIS A 286 -18.77 -17.10 -1.62
N LEU A 287 -18.72 -16.40 -0.48
CA LEU A 287 -19.51 -15.19 -0.21
C LEU A 287 -18.77 -13.90 -0.58
N ASN A 288 -17.57 -13.97 -1.15
CA ASN A 288 -16.67 -12.84 -1.42
C ASN A 288 -16.36 -12.02 -0.17
N ILE A 289 -16.19 -12.68 0.97
CA ILE A 289 -15.80 -12.07 2.24
C ILE A 289 -14.30 -12.27 2.44
N ASP A 290 -13.59 -11.19 2.77
CA ASP A 290 -12.23 -11.26 3.29
C ASP A 290 -12.29 -11.74 4.74
N VAL A 291 -11.92 -13.01 4.96
CA VAL A 291 -12.06 -13.67 6.27
C VAL A 291 -11.03 -13.17 7.28
N GLU A 292 -9.81 -12.83 6.84
CA GLU A 292 -8.77 -12.28 7.70
C GLU A 292 -9.20 -10.92 8.23
N ASN A 293 -9.64 -10.04 7.34
CA ASN A 293 -10.12 -8.71 7.70
C ASN A 293 -11.40 -8.77 8.55
N SER A 294 -12.33 -9.69 8.23
CA SER A 294 -13.57 -9.86 8.99
C SER A 294 -13.30 -10.29 10.44
N LEU A 295 -12.32 -11.19 10.66
CA LEU A 295 -11.94 -11.61 12.01
C LEU A 295 -11.21 -10.48 12.76
N ARG A 296 -10.31 -9.74 12.08
CA ARG A 296 -9.63 -8.58 12.66
C ARG A 296 -10.62 -7.53 13.10
N SER A 297 -11.58 -7.15 12.25
CA SER A 297 -12.64 -6.21 12.61
C SER A 297 -13.52 -6.71 13.77
N ALA A 298 -13.74 -8.02 13.89
CA ALA A 298 -14.44 -8.59 15.03
C ALA A 298 -13.63 -8.47 16.32
N ASN A 299 -12.30 -8.70 16.26
CA ASN A 299 -11.38 -8.53 17.37
C ASN A 299 -11.34 -7.07 17.85
N ASN A 300 -11.26 -6.11 16.93
CA ASN A 300 -11.25 -4.68 17.22
C ASN A 300 -12.56 -4.29 17.93
N ARG A 301 -13.71 -4.67 17.36
CA ARG A 301 -15.02 -4.42 18.01
C ARG A 301 -15.13 -5.05 19.40
N PHE A 302 -14.57 -6.23 19.61
CA PHE A 302 -14.53 -6.85 20.93
C PHE A 302 -13.68 -6.03 21.90
N SER A 303 -12.47 -5.65 21.48
CA SER A 303 -11.54 -4.86 22.30
C SER A 303 -12.12 -3.49 22.67
N GLU A 304 -12.73 -2.78 21.72
CA GLU A 304 -13.38 -1.49 21.98
C GLU A 304 -14.53 -1.61 22.98
N ARG A 305 -15.38 -2.63 22.81
CA ARG A 305 -16.49 -2.88 23.73
C ARG A 305 -15.99 -3.24 25.11
N PHE A 306 -14.92 -4.03 25.19
CA PHE A 306 -14.34 -4.44 26.46
C PHE A 306 -13.72 -3.25 27.20
N LYS A 307 -12.97 -2.40 26.50
CA LYS A 307 -12.44 -1.14 27.07
C LYS A 307 -13.56 -0.25 27.62
N LEU A 308 -14.63 -0.05 26.81
CA LEU A 308 -15.78 0.73 27.28
C LEU A 308 -16.47 0.09 28.50
N MET A 309 -16.56 -1.23 28.56
CA MET A 309 -17.08 -1.94 29.72
C MET A 309 -16.21 -1.69 30.96
N GLU A 310 -14.88 -1.72 30.83
CA GLU A 310 -13.95 -1.38 31.91
C GLU A 310 -14.14 0.06 32.38
N ASP A 311 -14.24 1.03 31.46
CA ASP A 311 -14.51 2.44 31.81
C ASP A 311 -15.85 2.64 32.54
N LEU A 312 -16.88 1.91 32.12
CA LEU A 312 -18.20 1.98 32.76
C LEU A 312 -18.16 1.40 34.19
N LEU A 313 -17.49 0.27 34.40
CA LEU A 313 -17.29 -0.34 35.71
C LEU A 313 -16.50 0.60 36.64
N GLU A 314 -15.38 1.16 36.16
CA GLU A 314 -14.57 2.10 36.93
C GLU A 314 -15.37 3.34 37.37
N ARG A 315 -16.17 3.89 36.45
CA ARG A 315 -17.06 5.03 36.73
C ARG A 315 -18.04 4.73 37.87
N ASP A 316 -18.52 3.49 37.96
CA ASP A 316 -19.44 3.06 39.01
C ASP A 316 -18.70 2.55 40.26
N GLY A 317 -17.38 2.70 40.32
CA GLY A 317 -16.54 2.32 41.47
C GLY A 317 -16.36 0.80 41.61
N LEU A 318 -16.55 0.05 40.53
CA LEU A 318 -16.41 -1.40 40.50
C LEU A 318 -15.08 -1.79 39.85
N SER A 319 -14.47 -2.87 40.34
CA SER A 319 -13.31 -3.49 39.70
C SER A 319 -13.75 -4.66 38.84
N ILE A 320 -13.22 -4.77 37.61
CA ILE A 320 -13.50 -5.90 36.72
C ILE A 320 -13.12 -7.24 37.36
N HIS A 321 -12.08 -7.25 38.20
CA HIS A 321 -11.58 -8.45 38.87
C HIS A 321 -12.47 -8.93 40.02
N ASP A 322 -13.26 -8.02 40.61
CA ASP A 322 -14.10 -8.30 41.78
C ASP A 322 -15.60 -8.35 41.40
N THR A 323 -15.93 -8.13 40.15
CA THR A 323 -17.31 -8.11 39.65
C THR A 323 -17.71 -9.51 39.16
N ASP A 324 -18.89 -9.95 39.56
CA ASP A 324 -19.42 -11.26 39.15
C ASP A 324 -19.79 -11.28 37.66
N GLY A 325 -19.83 -12.50 37.09
CA GLY A 325 -20.04 -12.69 35.67
C GLY A 325 -21.38 -12.15 35.12
N GLN A 326 -22.45 -12.19 35.95
CA GLN A 326 -23.75 -11.66 35.52
C GLN A 326 -23.70 -10.14 35.37
N LYS A 327 -23.03 -9.48 36.32
CA LYS A 327 -22.86 -8.02 36.27
C LYS A 327 -21.92 -7.59 35.16
N LEU A 328 -20.85 -8.36 34.87
CA LEU A 328 -20.00 -8.14 33.70
C LEU A 328 -20.80 -8.21 32.41
N GLU A 329 -21.72 -9.17 32.27
CA GLU A 329 -22.59 -9.28 31.08
C GLU A 329 -23.53 -8.07 30.95
N GLU A 330 -24.07 -7.53 32.05
CA GLU A 330 -24.89 -6.31 32.03
C GLU A 330 -24.10 -5.12 31.47
N TYR A 331 -22.86 -4.91 31.94
CA TYR A 331 -22.00 -3.83 31.44
C TYR A 331 -21.54 -4.07 30.00
N TRP A 332 -21.32 -5.32 29.61
CA TRP A 332 -21.04 -5.71 28.22
C TRP A 332 -22.20 -5.34 27.29
N GLU A 333 -23.44 -5.66 27.64
CA GLU A 333 -24.62 -5.27 26.87
C GLU A 333 -24.78 -3.73 26.81
N MET A 334 -24.52 -3.03 27.92
CA MET A 334 -24.50 -1.56 27.94
C MET A 334 -23.46 -0.99 26.97
N SER A 335 -22.25 -1.57 26.94
CA SER A 335 -21.20 -1.12 26.00
C SER A 335 -21.58 -1.33 24.54
N LYS A 336 -22.24 -2.45 24.23
CA LYS A 336 -22.78 -2.72 22.88
C LYS A 336 -23.82 -1.68 22.47
N ASP A 337 -24.75 -1.36 23.37
CA ASP A 337 -25.80 -0.38 23.13
C ASP A 337 -25.26 1.04 22.89
N ILE A 338 -24.22 1.43 23.63
CA ILE A 338 -23.59 2.75 23.47
C ILE A 338 -22.89 2.83 22.11
N LEU A 339 -22.03 1.86 21.78
CA LEU A 339 -21.28 1.85 20.53
C LEU A 339 -22.14 1.63 19.28
N SER A 340 -23.33 1.06 19.42
CA SER A 340 -24.27 0.93 18.30
C SER A 340 -24.99 2.23 17.93
N LYS A 341 -24.95 3.24 18.80
CA LYS A 341 -25.63 4.54 18.64
C LYS A 341 -24.65 5.67 18.30
N SER A 342 -23.35 5.42 18.37
CA SER A 342 -22.28 6.31 17.94
C SER A 342 -21.90 6.04 16.48
#